data_c5deda07a18d8323d835fc358848dec5
#
_entry.id   c5deda07a18d8323d835fc358848dec5
#
_cell.length_a   1.000
_cell.length_b   1.000
_cell.length_c   1.000
_cell.angle_alpha   90.00
_cell.angle_beta   90.00
_cell.angle_gamma   90.00
#
_symmetry.space_group_name_H-M   'P 1'
#
loop_
_entity.id
_entity.type
_entity.pdbx_description
1 polymer ?
#
loop_
_entity_poly.entity_id
_entity_poly.type
_entity_poly.pdbx_seq_one_letter_code
_entity_poly.pdbx_strand_id
1 'polypeptide(L)'
;MKNILIKSIGFVLATMLMSCVEGREFGTLEANCTTDIKANISFATLDSLVQDDVVQIQEDWVLEGYVISSDQAGNFFNVLYLQDSPANPSGGIRLEMDLRESHLLYPVGSKVYIKLKELYLDRRGSTLELGGVFSSFGNLSVGRLPRGKVLEHVFTSCEGVGTIQPFKTTIAEI
;
A
#
# COMPACT_ATOMS: atom_id res chain seq x y z
N MET A 1 -9.75 -46.47 -45.47
CA MET A 1 -9.22 -45.14 -45.20
C MET A 1 -10.11 -44.32 -44.26
N LYS A 2 -11.43 -44.26 -44.46
CA LYS A 2 -12.38 -43.48 -43.61
C LYS A 2 -12.34 -43.86 -42.12
N ASN A 3 -12.21 -45.15 -41.79
CA ASN A 3 -12.19 -45.61 -40.38
C ASN A 3 -10.86 -45.31 -39.64
N ILE A 4 -9.76 -45.19 -40.40
CA ILE A 4 -8.45 -44.82 -39.82
C ILE A 4 -8.46 -43.32 -39.47
N LEU A 5 -9.02 -42.51 -40.36
CA LEU A 5 -9.15 -41.06 -40.13
C LEU A 5 -9.99 -40.73 -38.88
N ILE A 6 -11.12 -41.42 -38.71
CA ILE A 6 -12.00 -41.24 -37.52
C ILE A 6 -11.28 -41.64 -36.22
N LYS A 7 -10.53 -42.77 -36.26
CA LYS A 7 -9.75 -43.21 -35.09
C LYS A 7 -8.62 -42.25 -34.74
N SER A 8 -7.95 -41.67 -35.74
CA SER A 8 -6.89 -40.69 -35.55
C SER A 8 -7.43 -39.39 -34.96
N ILE A 9 -8.60 -38.90 -35.44
CA ILE A 9 -9.26 -37.70 -34.90
C ILE A 9 -9.70 -37.94 -33.47
N GLY A 10 -10.26 -39.11 -33.15
CA GLY A 10 -10.67 -39.45 -31.78
C GLY A 10 -9.48 -39.50 -30.81
N PHE A 11 -8.33 -40.00 -31.25
CA PHE A 11 -7.11 -40.05 -30.44
C PHE A 11 -6.53 -38.63 -30.15
N VAL A 12 -6.48 -37.78 -31.18
CA VAL A 12 -6.03 -36.38 -31.02
C VAL A 12 -6.97 -35.58 -30.11
N LEU A 13 -8.29 -35.80 -30.21
CA LEU A 13 -9.25 -35.14 -29.34
C LEU A 13 -9.12 -35.60 -27.87
N ALA A 14 -8.85 -36.90 -27.66
CA ALA A 14 -8.64 -37.46 -26.32
C ALA A 14 -7.34 -36.94 -25.67
N THR A 15 -6.27 -36.68 -26.43
CA THR A 15 -5.02 -36.13 -25.92
C THR A 15 -5.16 -34.64 -25.56
N MET A 16 -6.03 -33.89 -26.24
CA MET A 16 -6.30 -32.49 -25.90
C MET A 16 -7.09 -32.33 -24.59
N LEU A 17 -7.88 -33.34 -24.20
CA LEU A 17 -8.63 -33.32 -22.95
C LEU A 17 -7.78 -33.67 -21.71
N MET A 18 -6.58 -34.16 -21.88
CA MET A 18 -5.64 -34.47 -20.80
C MET A 18 -4.70 -33.32 -20.43
N SER A 19 -4.87 -32.14 -21.02
CA SER A 19 -4.19 -30.92 -20.57
C SER A 19 -4.83 -30.39 -19.31
N CYS A 20 -4.98 -31.20 -18.28
CA CYS A 20 -5.20 -30.74 -16.93
C CYS A 20 -3.90 -30.09 -16.47
N VAL A 21 -4.00 -28.81 -16.11
CA VAL A 21 -2.93 -28.13 -15.37
C VAL A 21 -2.89 -28.75 -13.96
N GLU A 22 -2.18 -29.88 -13.84
CA GLU A 22 -1.88 -30.45 -12.54
C GLU A 22 -0.84 -29.57 -11.84
N GLY A 23 -1.14 -29.20 -10.61
CA GLY A 23 -0.14 -28.81 -9.62
C GLY A 23 0.48 -27.43 -9.76
N ARG A 24 -0.28 -26.39 -10.15
CA ARG A 24 0.11 -25.06 -9.71
C ARG A 24 -0.25 -24.93 -8.22
N GLU A 25 0.63 -25.35 -7.35
CA GLU A 25 0.65 -24.83 -6.00
C GLU A 25 0.90 -23.33 -6.14
N PHE A 26 -0.16 -22.54 -6.09
CA PHE A 26 -0.03 -21.12 -5.83
C PHE A 26 0.52 -21.06 -4.40
N GLY A 27 1.83 -20.77 -4.26
CA GLY A 27 2.42 -20.54 -2.96
C GLY A 27 1.48 -19.59 -2.22
N THR A 28 1.14 -19.92 -0.99
CA THR A 28 0.51 -18.96 -0.08
C THR A 28 1.34 -17.70 -0.17
N LEU A 29 0.70 -16.57 -0.45
CA LEU A 29 1.34 -15.27 -0.31
C LEU A 29 1.85 -15.25 1.13
N GLU A 30 3.15 -15.49 1.31
CA GLU A 30 3.77 -15.26 2.59
C GLU A 30 3.52 -13.78 2.85
N ALA A 31 2.76 -13.50 3.90
CA ALA A 31 2.55 -12.15 4.34
C ALA A 31 3.95 -11.58 4.57
N ASN A 32 4.39 -10.63 3.73
CA ASN A 32 5.67 -9.95 3.87
C ASN A 32 5.59 -9.04 5.10
N CYS A 33 5.43 -9.63 6.26
CA CYS A 33 5.46 -8.93 7.52
C CYS A 33 6.88 -8.92 8.09
N THR A 34 7.18 -7.92 8.90
CA THR A 34 8.49 -7.76 9.55
C THR A 34 8.33 -7.58 11.05
N THR A 35 9.30 -8.13 11.80
CA THR A 35 9.46 -7.92 13.25
C THR A 35 10.66 -7.04 13.56
N ASP A 36 11.55 -6.81 12.59
CA ASP A 36 12.89 -6.24 12.82
C ASP A 36 12.96 -4.73 12.57
N ILE A 37 11.95 -4.16 11.91
CA ILE A 37 11.88 -2.72 11.64
C ILE A 37 11.33 -1.99 12.87
N LYS A 38 12.00 -0.90 13.27
CA LYS A 38 11.57 -0.03 14.36
C LYS A 38 11.40 1.38 13.85
N ALA A 39 10.31 2.02 14.25
CA ALA A 39 10.10 3.44 14.01
C ALA A 39 11.11 4.29 14.80
N ASN A 40 11.59 5.36 14.17
CA ASN A 40 12.51 6.31 14.76
C ASN A 40 12.10 7.77 14.53
N ILE A 41 10.92 8.00 13.93
CA ILE A 41 10.34 9.33 13.75
C ILE A 41 8.83 9.27 14.02
N SER A 42 8.27 10.40 14.44
CA SER A 42 6.83 10.57 14.69
C SER A 42 6.13 11.37 13.61
N PHE A 43 4.80 11.27 13.52
CA PHE A 43 3.97 12.11 12.64
C PHE A 43 4.15 13.59 12.95
N ALA A 44 4.19 13.98 14.24
CA ALA A 44 4.40 15.35 14.66
C ALA A 44 5.75 15.92 14.20
N THR A 45 6.81 15.10 14.21
CA THR A 45 8.11 15.52 13.69
C THR A 45 8.07 15.73 12.19
N LEU A 46 7.44 14.81 11.43
CA LEU A 46 7.27 14.97 9.96
C LEU A 46 6.44 16.21 9.64
N ASP A 47 5.39 16.46 10.41
CA ASP A 47 4.53 17.64 10.27
C ASP A 47 5.32 18.94 10.37
N SER A 48 6.29 19.00 11.28
CA SER A 48 7.14 20.17 11.50
C SER A 48 8.16 20.43 10.39
N LEU A 49 8.45 19.45 9.52
CA LEU A 49 9.41 19.61 8.42
C LEU A 49 8.80 20.32 7.22
N VAL A 50 7.48 20.20 7.03
CA VAL A 50 6.79 20.82 5.89
C VAL A 50 6.43 22.26 6.24
N GLN A 51 7.03 23.20 5.52
CA GLN A 51 6.67 24.63 5.60
C GLN A 51 5.83 25.01 4.38
N ASP A 52 6.45 25.48 3.31
CA ASP A 52 5.76 25.98 2.12
C ASP A 52 6.09 25.18 0.84
N ASP A 53 7.13 24.35 0.88
CA ASP A 53 7.65 23.61 -0.27
C ASP A 53 7.68 22.10 -0.05
N VAL A 54 7.66 21.35 -1.15
CA VAL A 54 7.86 19.90 -1.15
C VAL A 54 9.26 19.56 -0.64
N VAL A 55 9.34 18.70 0.35
CA VAL A 55 10.60 18.28 0.99
C VAL A 55 10.96 16.85 0.59
N GLN A 56 12.17 16.63 0.09
CA GLN A 56 12.70 15.29 -0.06
C GLN A 56 13.41 14.85 1.23
N ILE A 57 13.00 13.71 1.77
CA ILE A 57 13.59 13.13 2.99
C ILE A 57 14.91 12.44 2.64
N GLN A 58 16.01 12.84 3.27
CA GLN A 58 17.34 12.29 3.04
C GLN A 58 17.76 11.30 4.13
N GLU A 59 17.19 11.41 5.30
CA GLU A 59 17.50 10.63 6.48
C GLU A 59 16.91 9.23 6.43
N ASP A 60 17.58 8.28 7.06
CA ASP A 60 17.11 6.90 7.22
C ASP A 60 16.03 6.80 8.31
N TRP A 61 14.94 7.55 8.10
CA TRP A 61 13.80 7.53 9.01
C TRP A 61 12.81 6.44 8.65
N VAL A 62 12.20 5.91 9.70
CA VAL A 62 11.12 4.93 9.63
C VAL A 62 9.93 5.46 10.42
N LEU A 63 8.81 5.63 9.73
CA LEU A 63 7.54 6.00 10.33
C LEU A 63 6.72 4.73 10.62
N GLU A 64 6.09 4.67 11.78
CA GLU A 64 5.08 3.65 12.11
C GLU A 64 3.69 4.29 11.99
N GLY A 65 2.73 3.57 11.43
CA GLY A 65 1.35 4.02 11.35
C GLY A 65 0.36 2.88 11.21
N TYR A 66 -0.92 3.19 11.38
CA TYR A 66 -2.03 2.25 11.27
C TYR A 66 -2.90 2.58 10.08
N VAL A 67 -3.18 1.58 9.25
CA VAL A 67 -4.00 1.73 8.03
C VAL A 67 -5.45 2.01 8.39
N ILE A 68 -6.02 3.07 7.81
CA ILE A 68 -7.41 3.48 8.05
C ILE A 68 -8.26 3.57 6.78
N SER A 69 -7.69 3.28 5.61
CA SER A 69 -8.40 3.30 4.33
C SER A 69 -8.36 1.96 3.63
N SER A 70 -9.32 1.73 2.75
CA SER A 70 -9.40 0.52 1.92
C SER A 70 -9.94 0.87 0.54
N ASP A 71 -9.35 0.30 -0.50
CA ASP A 71 -9.83 0.40 -1.89
C ASP A 71 -10.80 -0.73 -2.27
N GLN A 72 -11.12 -1.64 -1.34
CA GLN A 72 -11.99 -2.80 -1.56
C GLN A 72 -13.40 -2.42 -2.02
N ALA A 73 -13.96 -1.33 -1.48
CA ALA A 73 -15.29 -0.86 -1.82
C ALA A 73 -15.34 0.10 -3.02
N GLY A 74 -14.24 0.25 -3.77
CA GLY A 74 -14.18 1.09 -4.96
C GLY A 74 -13.94 2.57 -4.68
N ASN A 75 -13.36 2.91 -3.56
CA ASN A 75 -12.89 4.23 -3.17
C ASN A 75 -11.44 4.18 -2.64
N PHE A 76 -10.82 5.32 -2.36
CA PHE A 76 -9.43 5.41 -1.93
C PHE A 76 -8.41 4.75 -2.87
N PHE A 77 -8.62 4.88 -4.19
CA PHE A 77 -7.71 4.34 -5.18
C PHE A 77 -6.35 5.04 -5.16
N ASN A 78 -5.30 4.22 -5.26
CA ASN A 78 -3.91 4.68 -5.34
C ASN A 78 -3.45 5.54 -4.16
N VAL A 79 -4.10 5.40 -3.02
CA VAL A 79 -3.74 6.08 -1.78
C VAL A 79 -3.90 5.15 -0.59
N LEU A 80 -3.07 5.35 0.43
CA LEU A 80 -3.19 4.70 1.71
C LEU A 80 -3.20 5.78 2.80
N TYR A 81 -4.27 5.86 3.57
CA TYR A 81 -4.34 6.76 4.72
C TYR A 81 -3.91 6.02 5.98
N LEU A 82 -3.06 6.67 6.73
CA LEU A 82 -2.49 6.16 7.97
C LEU A 82 -2.72 7.16 9.10
N GLN A 83 -2.86 6.63 10.30
CA GLN A 83 -2.86 7.42 11.54
C GLN A 83 -1.81 6.89 12.51
N ASP A 84 -1.39 7.71 13.46
CA ASP A 84 -0.31 7.39 14.39
C ASP A 84 -0.71 6.42 15.51
N SER A 85 -2.01 6.26 15.77
CA SER A 85 -2.52 5.39 16.83
C SER A 85 -3.85 4.75 16.40
N PRO A 86 -4.16 3.50 16.78
CA PRO A 86 -5.43 2.87 16.45
C PRO A 86 -6.62 3.52 17.16
N ALA A 87 -6.39 4.23 18.25
CA ALA A 87 -7.40 4.96 19.02
C ALA A 87 -6.87 6.33 19.41
N ASN A 88 -7.73 7.35 19.36
CA ASN A 88 -7.37 8.76 19.67
C ASN A 88 -6.12 9.24 18.92
N PRO A 89 -6.09 9.18 17.59
CA PRO A 89 -4.95 9.61 16.81
C PRO A 89 -4.67 11.10 16.99
N SER A 90 -3.39 11.47 17.00
CA SER A 90 -2.94 12.87 17.04
C SER A 90 -2.51 13.38 15.66
N GLY A 91 -2.29 12.49 14.72
CA GLY A 91 -1.85 12.83 13.37
C GLY A 91 -2.18 11.74 12.34
N GLY A 92 -2.21 12.17 11.09
CA GLY A 92 -2.43 11.28 9.95
C GLY A 92 -1.62 11.69 8.73
N ILE A 93 -1.39 10.76 7.84
CA ILE A 93 -0.67 10.98 6.59
C ILE A 93 -1.35 10.23 5.45
N ARG A 94 -1.30 10.80 4.28
CA ARG A 94 -1.73 10.20 3.02
C ARG A 94 -0.50 9.75 2.24
N LEU A 95 -0.38 8.46 1.98
CA LEU A 95 0.65 7.90 1.11
C LEU A 95 0.09 7.75 -0.31
N GLU A 96 0.69 8.47 -1.25
CA GLU A 96 0.40 8.35 -2.68
C GLU A 96 1.13 7.15 -3.28
N MET A 97 0.41 6.21 -3.88
CA MET A 97 1.01 4.99 -4.43
C MET A 97 0.25 4.49 -5.66
N ASP A 98 0.97 3.90 -6.61
CA ASP A 98 0.37 3.22 -7.76
C ASP A 98 0.24 1.72 -7.45
N LEU A 99 -0.71 1.41 -6.56
CA LEU A 99 -1.02 0.04 -6.15
C LEU A 99 -2.53 -0.16 -6.13
N ARG A 100 -3.00 -1.10 -6.94
CA ARG A 100 -4.39 -1.56 -6.93
C ARG A 100 -4.55 -2.70 -5.95
N GLU A 101 -5.77 -2.86 -5.42
CA GLU A 101 -6.11 -3.91 -4.44
C GLU A 101 -5.18 -3.85 -3.21
N SER A 102 -4.85 -2.63 -2.79
CA SER A 102 -3.96 -2.37 -1.68
C SER A 102 -4.45 -2.98 -0.37
N HIS A 103 -5.78 -3.16 -0.23
CA HIS A 103 -6.41 -3.81 0.92
C HIS A 103 -5.96 -5.27 1.14
N LEU A 104 -5.45 -5.95 0.09
CA LEU A 104 -4.93 -7.32 0.22
C LEU A 104 -3.56 -7.36 0.92
N LEU A 105 -2.75 -6.29 0.75
CA LEU A 105 -1.43 -6.18 1.35
C LEU A 105 -1.45 -5.38 2.66
N TYR A 106 -2.31 -4.37 2.71
CA TYR A 106 -2.43 -3.41 3.80
C TYR A 106 -3.89 -3.29 4.26
N PRO A 107 -4.47 -4.33 4.88
CA PRO A 107 -5.85 -4.25 5.37
C PRO A 107 -6.01 -3.20 6.47
N VAL A 108 -7.22 -2.64 6.60
CA VAL A 108 -7.52 -1.65 7.65
C VAL A 108 -7.22 -2.22 9.03
N GLY A 109 -6.53 -1.45 9.86
CA GLY A 109 -6.06 -1.86 11.18
C GLY A 109 -4.66 -2.48 11.19
N SER A 110 -4.06 -2.75 10.04
CA SER A 110 -2.67 -3.20 9.98
C SER A 110 -1.74 -2.09 10.46
N LYS A 111 -0.78 -2.46 11.30
CA LYS A 111 0.38 -1.63 11.60
C LYS A 111 1.37 -1.76 10.44
N VAL A 112 1.84 -0.63 9.94
CA VAL A 112 2.83 -0.57 8.86
C VAL A 112 4.01 0.31 9.26
N TYR A 113 5.17 -0.02 8.69
CA TYR A 113 6.40 0.76 8.78
C TYR A 113 6.72 1.31 7.40
N ILE A 114 7.05 2.59 7.32
CA ILE A 114 7.42 3.25 6.07
C ILE A 114 8.85 3.75 6.19
N LYS A 115 9.73 3.26 5.33
CA LYS A 115 11.08 3.81 5.16
C LYS A 115 10.97 5.08 4.33
N LEU A 116 11.35 6.21 4.92
CA LEU A 116 11.06 7.54 4.37
C LEU A 116 12.14 8.07 3.43
N LYS A 117 13.36 7.55 3.51
CA LYS A 117 14.49 8.03 2.70
C LYS A 117 14.14 8.05 1.21
N GLU A 118 14.49 9.13 0.52
CA GLU A 118 14.18 9.40 -0.88
C GLU A 118 12.71 9.66 -1.21
N LEU A 119 11.80 9.54 -0.24
CA LEU A 119 10.41 9.94 -0.42
C LEU A 119 10.27 11.46 -0.31
N TYR A 120 9.18 11.96 -0.88
CA TYR A 120 8.82 13.37 -0.87
C TYR A 120 7.62 13.59 0.04
N LEU A 121 7.70 14.66 0.81
CA LEU A 121 6.71 15.06 1.79
C LEU A 121 6.20 16.46 1.42
N ASP A 122 4.90 16.66 1.50
CA ASP A 122 4.21 17.93 1.26
C ASP A 122 2.97 18.02 2.14
N ARG A 123 2.31 19.17 2.09
CA ARG A 123 1.04 19.41 2.77
C ARG A 123 -0.02 19.91 1.80
N ARG A 124 -1.14 19.18 1.74
CA ARG A 124 -2.31 19.63 1.01
C ARG A 124 -3.44 19.98 1.98
N GLY A 125 -3.66 21.27 2.17
CA GLY A 125 -4.56 21.75 3.24
C GLY A 125 -4.08 21.34 4.62
N SER A 126 -4.87 20.54 5.34
CA SER A 126 -4.50 19.99 6.66
C SER A 126 -3.87 18.60 6.62
N THR A 127 -3.72 18.00 5.44
CA THR A 127 -3.26 16.62 5.30
C THR A 127 -1.80 16.58 4.85
N LEU A 128 -0.96 15.84 5.56
CA LEU A 128 0.38 15.48 5.09
C LEU A 128 0.27 14.49 3.94
N GLU A 129 1.00 14.73 2.86
CA GLU A 129 1.13 13.85 1.71
C GLU A 129 2.56 13.31 1.62
N LEU A 130 2.70 12.00 1.49
CA LEU A 130 3.96 11.30 1.31
C LEU A 130 3.92 10.50 0.02
N GLY A 131 5.03 10.43 -0.71
CA GLY A 131 5.06 9.65 -1.95
C GLY A 131 6.35 9.83 -2.74
N GLY A 132 6.26 9.61 -4.04
CA GLY A 132 7.30 9.94 -5.00
C GLY A 132 7.27 11.42 -5.36
N VAL A 133 8.02 11.80 -6.40
CA VAL A 133 8.00 13.16 -6.95
C VAL A 133 7.21 13.21 -8.25
N PHE A 134 6.45 14.27 -8.42
CA PHE A 134 5.84 14.65 -9.68
C PHE A 134 6.28 16.08 -10.03
N SER A 135 6.75 16.27 -11.26
CA SER A 135 7.14 17.60 -11.74
C SER A 135 6.25 18.01 -12.90
N SER A 136 5.68 19.20 -12.79
CA SER A 136 4.84 19.80 -13.84
C SER A 136 5.15 21.28 -13.98
N PHE A 137 5.54 21.72 -15.20
CA PHE A 137 5.89 23.10 -15.51
C PHE A 137 6.91 23.74 -14.55
N GLY A 138 7.88 22.93 -14.07
CA GLY A 138 8.92 23.39 -13.14
C GLY A 138 8.51 23.36 -11.66
N ASN A 139 7.25 23.08 -11.34
CA ASN A 139 6.80 22.91 -9.97
C ASN A 139 6.88 21.45 -9.55
N LEU A 140 7.34 21.22 -8.32
CA LEU A 140 7.37 19.90 -7.70
C LEU A 140 6.08 19.68 -6.86
N SER A 141 5.63 18.45 -6.83
CA SER A 141 4.56 17.99 -5.94
C SER A 141 4.80 16.54 -5.56
N VAL A 142 4.14 16.09 -4.50
CA VAL A 142 4.11 14.67 -4.16
C VAL A 142 3.36 13.93 -5.26
N GLY A 143 3.98 12.86 -5.78
CA GLY A 143 3.44 11.98 -6.79
C GLY A 143 3.31 10.56 -6.27
N ARG A 144 2.67 9.70 -7.07
CA ARG A 144 2.51 8.29 -6.71
C ARG A 144 3.83 7.54 -6.71
N LEU A 145 4.05 6.74 -5.69
CA LEU A 145 5.12 5.75 -5.69
C LEU A 145 4.78 4.62 -6.67
N PRO A 146 5.65 4.28 -7.61
CA PRO A 146 5.48 3.09 -8.43
C PRO A 146 5.37 1.83 -7.55
N ARG A 147 4.62 0.81 -7.99
CA ARG A 147 4.39 -0.43 -7.23
C ARG A 147 5.67 -1.05 -6.65
N GLY A 148 6.75 -1.12 -7.44
CA GLY A 148 8.03 -1.65 -6.97
C GLY A 148 8.57 -0.87 -5.77
N LYS A 149 8.49 0.47 -5.82
CA LYS A 149 8.91 1.34 -4.73
C LYS A 149 8.01 1.22 -3.50
N VAL A 150 6.70 1.04 -3.67
CA VAL A 150 5.79 0.77 -2.53
C VAL A 150 6.29 -0.45 -1.75
N LEU A 151 6.63 -1.55 -2.42
CA LEU A 151 7.11 -2.78 -1.77
C LEU A 151 8.51 -2.64 -1.14
N GLU A 152 9.33 -1.69 -1.59
CA GLU A 152 10.63 -1.37 -1.00
C GLU A 152 10.53 -0.48 0.24
N HIS A 153 9.47 0.34 0.33
CA HIS A 153 9.32 1.33 1.39
C HIS A 153 8.30 0.95 2.46
N VAL A 154 7.22 0.21 2.12
CA VAL A 154 6.09 -0.06 3.03
C VAL A 154 6.09 -1.51 3.46
N PHE A 155 6.21 -1.75 4.77
CA PHE A 155 6.30 -3.06 5.39
C PHE A 155 5.17 -3.24 6.40
N THR A 156 4.50 -4.39 6.39
CA THR A 156 3.48 -4.72 7.38
C THR A 156 4.12 -5.35 8.61
N SER A 157 3.69 -4.96 9.81
CA SER A 157 4.06 -5.64 11.06
C SER A 157 3.44 -7.02 11.14
N CYS A 158 4.15 -7.98 11.76
CA CYS A 158 3.64 -9.32 12.06
C CYS A 158 2.68 -9.35 13.27
N GLU A 159 2.38 -8.23 13.90
CA GLU A 159 1.50 -8.16 15.08
C GLU A 159 0.01 -8.41 14.75
N GLY A 160 -0.32 -8.60 13.47
CA GLY A 160 -1.70 -8.81 13.02
C GLY A 160 -2.47 -7.50 12.81
N VAL A 161 -3.78 -7.63 12.64
CA VAL A 161 -4.68 -6.49 12.35
C VAL A 161 -5.35 -6.04 13.64
N GLY A 162 -5.15 -4.77 14.00
CA GLY A 162 -5.80 -4.13 15.15
C GLY A 162 -7.19 -3.56 14.81
N THR A 163 -7.94 -3.19 15.84
CA THR A 163 -9.22 -2.52 15.67
C THR A 163 -9.03 -1.00 15.69
N ILE A 164 -9.37 -0.35 14.59
CA ILE A 164 -9.39 1.11 14.53
C ILE A 164 -10.64 1.64 15.22
N GLN A 165 -10.45 2.58 16.14
CA GLN A 165 -11.53 3.26 16.81
C GLN A 165 -11.76 4.63 16.16
N PRO A 166 -12.91 4.88 15.50
CA PRO A 166 -13.21 6.17 14.92
C PRO A 166 -13.30 7.25 16.00
N PHE A 167 -12.71 8.41 15.72
CA PHE A 167 -12.93 9.58 16.54
C PHE A 167 -14.35 10.09 16.34
N LYS A 168 -15.10 10.23 17.42
CA LYS A 168 -16.47 10.77 17.41
C LYS A 168 -16.43 12.26 17.65
N THR A 169 -16.93 13.03 16.70
CA THR A 169 -17.03 14.50 16.79
C THR A 169 -18.39 14.94 16.24
N THR A 170 -18.75 16.17 16.49
CA THR A 170 -19.95 16.82 15.93
C THR A 170 -19.56 17.82 14.85
N ILE A 171 -20.50 18.19 13.98
CA ILE A 171 -20.26 19.20 12.92
C ILE A 171 -19.83 20.55 13.53
N ALA A 172 -20.22 20.84 14.76
CA ALA A 172 -19.86 22.09 15.44
C ALA A 172 -18.42 22.09 15.99
N GLU A 173 -17.76 20.94 16.03
CA GLU A 173 -16.40 20.76 16.54
C GLU A 173 -15.35 20.65 15.43
N ILE A 174 -15.79 20.65 14.17
CA ILE A 174 -14.95 20.63 12.97
C ILE A 174 -14.82 22.07 12.43
#